data_91054f488963ec883f47d0c8b4319499
#
_entry.id   91054f488963ec883f47d0c8b4319499
#
_cell.length_a   1.000
_cell.length_b   1.000
_cell.length_c   1.000
_cell.angle_alpha   90.00
_cell.angle_beta   90.00
_cell.angle_gamma   90.00
#
_symmetry.space_group_name_H-M   'P 1'
#
loop_
_entity.id
_entity.type
_entity.pdbx_description
1 polymer ?
#
loop_
_entity_poly.entity_id
_entity_poly.type
_entity_poly.pdbx_seq_one_letter_code
_entity_poly.pdbx_strand_id
1 'polypeptide(L)'
;ISSAASDVYKRQAYVVADYCGGLLSPQAESCQERVRIFMENLNLHLQQQGYLDTVLYDPSGFDMEALTTTLDLKEVVYRLLEYSWFREIVSQNTYTATLPDGSTQIWQNTNAFLDPTSEYYNENVCGIKTGSLSDDYNLIVLYQQHGKEFLICSLGSQSDSSRYDDVNFILKTIDESYYLTQ
;
A
#
# COMPACT_ATOMS: atom_id res chain seq x y z
N ILE A 1 -14.50 -11.59 7.97
CA ILE A 1 -13.02 -11.80 8.21
C ILE A 1 -12.23 -10.53 7.90
N SER A 2 -12.69 -9.67 6.97
CA SER A 2 -11.94 -8.49 6.55
C SER A 2 -11.79 -7.40 7.63
N SER A 3 -12.74 -7.21 8.53
CA SER A 3 -12.70 -6.12 9.52
C SER A 3 -11.63 -6.32 10.60
N ALA A 4 -11.50 -7.52 11.17
CA ALA A 4 -10.57 -7.77 12.27
C ALA A 4 -9.09 -7.72 11.84
N ALA A 5 -8.74 -8.29 10.68
CA ALA A 5 -7.37 -8.22 10.14
C ALA A 5 -7.01 -6.79 9.73
N SER A 6 -7.93 -6.06 9.13
CA SER A 6 -7.79 -4.64 8.79
C SER A 6 -7.52 -3.76 10.03
N ASP A 7 -8.15 -4.05 11.16
CA ASP A 7 -7.94 -3.31 12.39
C ASP A 7 -6.55 -3.53 13.02
N VAL A 8 -5.96 -4.70 12.82
CA VAL A 8 -4.64 -5.02 13.40
C VAL A 8 -3.53 -4.18 12.76
N TYR A 9 -3.41 -4.15 11.43
CA TYR A 9 -2.34 -3.39 10.78
C TYR A 9 -2.52 -1.87 10.95
N LYS A 10 -3.76 -1.39 11.02
CA LYS A 10 -4.04 0.01 11.32
C LYS A 10 -3.52 0.40 12.71
N ARG A 11 -3.76 -0.46 13.73
CA ARG A 11 -3.20 -0.25 15.08
C ARG A 11 -1.67 -0.27 15.07
N GLN A 12 -1.05 -1.15 14.30
CA GLN A 12 0.41 -1.20 14.16
C GLN A 12 0.97 0.11 13.60
N ALA A 13 0.32 0.73 12.61
CA ALA A 13 0.72 2.03 12.08
C ALA A 13 0.70 3.13 13.18
N TYR A 14 -0.32 3.13 14.05
CA TYR A 14 -0.37 4.05 15.19
C TYR A 14 0.74 3.79 16.22
N VAL A 15 1.07 2.52 16.49
CA VAL A 15 2.18 2.17 17.40
C VAL A 15 3.51 2.67 16.85
N VAL A 16 3.75 2.52 15.55
CA VAL A 16 4.96 3.04 14.90
C VAL A 16 5.00 4.57 14.96
N ALA A 17 3.88 5.23 14.67
CA ALA A 17 3.78 6.69 14.74
C ALA A 17 4.00 7.23 16.16
N ASP A 18 3.43 6.58 17.18
CA ASP A 18 3.64 6.91 18.59
C ASP A 18 5.11 6.79 18.98
N TYR A 19 5.75 5.67 18.64
CA TYR A 19 7.16 5.44 18.92
C TYR A 19 8.06 6.49 18.23
N CYS A 20 7.88 6.70 16.93
CA CYS A 20 8.67 7.67 16.17
C CYS A 20 8.44 9.11 16.66
N GLY A 21 7.20 9.47 16.98
CA GLY A 21 6.87 10.77 17.55
C GLY A 21 7.53 11.01 18.92
N GLY A 22 7.64 9.97 19.74
CA GLY A 22 8.38 10.03 21.00
C GLY A 22 9.88 10.22 20.81
N LEU A 23 10.47 9.66 19.75
CA LEU A 23 11.88 9.93 19.38
C LEU A 23 12.08 11.36 18.88
N LEU A 24 11.11 11.91 18.13
CA LEU A 24 11.16 13.29 17.64
C LEU A 24 10.98 14.31 18.75
N SER A 25 10.15 14.02 19.76
CA SER A 25 9.88 14.88 20.90
C SER A 25 9.80 14.07 22.20
N PRO A 26 10.95 13.87 22.87
CA PRO A 26 11.00 13.09 24.12
C PRO A 26 10.16 13.65 25.27
N GLN A 27 9.80 14.94 25.20
CA GLN A 27 8.97 15.63 26.19
C GLN A 27 7.45 15.46 25.93
N ALA A 28 7.05 14.86 24.81
CA ALA A 28 5.63 14.63 24.55
C ALA A 28 5.06 13.58 25.52
N GLU A 29 4.05 13.97 26.31
CA GLU A 29 3.55 13.17 27.42
C GLU A 29 2.49 12.15 27.01
N SER A 30 1.77 12.39 25.90
CA SER A 30 0.68 11.52 25.47
C SER A 30 0.95 10.85 24.13
N CYS A 31 0.38 9.65 23.95
CA CYS A 31 0.38 8.95 22.63
C CYS A 31 -0.22 9.84 21.53
N GLN A 32 -1.32 10.52 21.82
CA GLN A 32 -1.98 11.39 20.85
C GLN A 32 -1.07 12.54 20.40
N GLU A 33 -0.34 13.16 21.32
CA GLU A 33 0.63 14.21 21.01
C GLU A 33 1.79 13.68 20.18
N ARG A 34 2.35 12.51 20.51
CA ARG A 34 3.44 11.90 19.76
C ARG A 34 3.01 11.52 18.34
N VAL A 35 1.82 10.96 18.17
CA VAL A 35 1.27 10.66 16.83
C VAL A 35 1.09 11.94 16.02
N ARG A 36 0.56 13.02 16.59
CA ARG A 36 0.44 14.32 15.93
C ARG A 36 1.81 14.85 15.47
N ILE A 37 2.80 14.83 16.35
CA ILE A 37 4.18 15.26 16.05
C ILE A 37 4.75 14.42 14.89
N PHE A 38 4.53 13.12 14.92
CA PHE A 38 4.97 12.23 13.83
C PHE A 38 4.33 12.64 12.50
N MET A 39 3.01 12.84 12.45
CA MET A 39 2.30 13.20 11.22
C MET A 39 2.72 14.57 10.67
N GLU A 40 2.92 15.56 11.54
CA GLU A 40 3.43 16.88 11.14
C GLU A 40 4.83 16.78 10.51
N ASN A 41 5.73 16.00 11.13
CA ASN A 41 7.07 15.77 10.59
C ASN A 41 7.05 14.94 9.31
N LEU A 42 6.16 13.96 9.19
CA LEU A 42 5.99 13.17 7.98
C LEU A 42 5.56 14.06 6.81
N ASN A 43 4.54 14.90 6.98
CA ASN A 43 4.09 15.83 5.94
C ASN A 43 5.18 16.84 5.56
N LEU A 44 5.92 17.38 6.53
CA LEU A 44 7.06 18.24 6.25
C LEU A 44 8.14 17.51 5.44
N HIS A 45 8.42 16.25 5.79
CA HIS A 45 9.38 15.44 5.05
C HIS A 45 8.90 15.16 3.61
N LEU A 46 7.63 14.82 3.42
CA LEU A 46 7.05 14.63 2.08
C LEU A 46 7.22 15.87 1.22
N GLN A 47 6.91 17.06 1.75
CA GLN A 47 7.10 18.33 1.04
C GLN A 47 8.58 18.57 0.69
N GLN A 48 9.50 18.34 1.61
CA GLN A 48 10.94 18.47 1.37
C GLN A 48 11.48 17.52 0.30
N GLN A 49 10.84 16.36 0.15
CA GLN A 49 11.14 15.38 -0.91
C GLN A 49 10.48 15.71 -2.26
N GLY A 50 9.66 16.76 -2.31
CA GLY A 50 8.96 17.20 -3.53
C GLY A 50 7.57 16.58 -3.74
N TYR A 51 7.02 15.86 -2.76
CA TYR A 51 5.66 15.31 -2.79
C TYR A 51 4.66 16.39 -2.35
N LEU A 52 4.42 17.36 -3.21
CA LEU A 52 3.69 18.58 -2.87
C LEU A 52 2.17 18.38 -2.82
N ASP A 53 1.67 17.36 -3.48
CA ASP A 53 0.25 17.04 -3.59
C ASP A 53 -0.18 15.92 -2.63
N THR A 54 0.72 15.52 -1.71
CA THR A 54 0.43 14.50 -0.69
C THR A 54 0.36 15.11 0.69
N VAL A 55 -0.79 14.94 1.34
CA VAL A 55 -1.02 15.33 2.74
C VAL A 55 -1.73 14.21 3.47
N LEU A 56 -1.17 13.78 4.60
CA LEU A 56 -1.66 12.66 5.41
C LEU A 56 -2.03 13.17 6.81
N TYR A 57 -3.19 12.75 7.32
CA TYR A 57 -3.68 13.22 8.62
C TYR A 57 -3.63 12.13 9.71
N ASP A 58 -3.60 10.86 9.31
CA ASP A 58 -3.45 9.74 10.23
C ASP A 58 -2.43 8.71 9.71
N PRO A 59 -1.83 7.88 10.59
CA PRO A 59 -0.83 6.89 10.18
C PRO A 59 -1.42 5.66 9.49
N SER A 60 -2.74 5.48 9.51
CA SER A 60 -3.41 4.27 9.01
C SER A 60 -4.08 4.42 7.66
N GLY A 61 -4.20 5.66 7.15
CA GLY A 61 -4.92 5.98 5.92
C GLY A 61 -6.43 5.85 6.08
N PHE A 62 -6.96 6.15 7.27
CA PHE A 62 -8.40 6.12 7.55
C PHE A 62 -9.04 7.50 7.49
N ASP A 63 -8.23 8.55 7.50
CA ASP A 63 -8.72 9.92 7.39
C ASP A 63 -9.12 10.22 5.94
N MET A 64 -10.37 10.62 5.73
CA MET A 64 -10.93 10.87 4.40
C MET A 64 -10.44 12.18 3.77
N GLU A 65 -9.78 13.04 4.53
CA GLU A 65 -9.21 14.29 4.03
C GLU A 65 -7.79 14.11 3.50
N ALA A 66 -7.20 12.91 3.67
CA ALA A 66 -5.90 12.60 3.13
C ALA A 66 -5.90 12.70 1.60
N LEU A 67 -4.89 13.37 1.06
CA LEU A 67 -4.73 13.62 -0.37
C LEU A 67 -3.42 13.04 -0.87
N THR A 68 -3.42 12.54 -2.09
CA THR A 68 -2.22 12.13 -2.81
C THR A 68 -2.47 12.13 -4.31
N THR A 69 -1.42 11.93 -5.08
CA THR A 69 -1.48 11.73 -6.54
C THR A 69 -0.79 10.44 -6.94
N THR A 70 -1.13 9.94 -8.12
CA THR A 70 -0.43 8.77 -8.70
C THR A 70 1.05 9.05 -8.95
N LEU A 71 1.43 10.31 -9.19
CA LEU A 71 2.83 10.72 -9.40
C LEU A 71 3.61 10.65 -8.09
N ASP A 72 3.08 11.18 -7.01
CA ASP A 72 3.73 11.12 -5.69
C ASP A 72 3.83 9.67 -5.20
N LEU A 73 2.74 8.89 -5.34
CA LEU A 73 2.74 7.47 -4.96
C LEU A 73 3.74 6.65 -5.78
N LYS A 74 3.90 6.95 -7.06
CA LYS A 74 4.89 6.29 -7.91
C LYS A 74 6.30 6.42 -7.31
N GLU A 75 6.71 7.62 -6.93
CA GLU A 75 8.04 7.85 -6.36
C GLU A 75 8.22 7.14 -5.01
N VAL A 76 7.20 7.20 -4.14
CA VAL A 76 7.22 6.48 -2.85
C VAL A 76 7.35 4.97 -3.07
N VAL A 77 6.58 4.41 -4.00
CA VAL A 77 6.61 2.97 -4.28
C VAL A 77 7.95 2.55 -4.88
N TYR A 78 8.53 3.31 -5.81
CA TYR A 78 9.86 2.99 -6.36
C TYR A 78 10.93 2.95 -5.27
N ARG A 79 10.93 3.88 -4.33
CA ARG A 79 11.85 3.84 -3.17
C ARG A 79 11.63 2.60 -2.30
N LEU A 80 10.39 2.19 -2.08
CA LEU A 80 10.07 0.97 -1.33
C LEU A 80 10.53 -0.30 -2.07
N LEU A 81 10.40 -0.31 -3.40
CA LEU A 81 10.84 -1.42 -4.25
C LEU A 81 12.36 -1.60 -4.31
N GLU A 82 13.17 -0.65 -3.84
CA GLU A 82 14.62 -0.82 -3.66
C GLU A 82 14.94 -1.82 -2.54
N TYR A 83 14.02 -2.04 -1.60
CA TYR A 83 14.20 -2.99 -0.50
C TYR A 83 13.69 -4.37 -0.89
N SER A 84 14.57 -5.37 -0.88
CA SER A 84 14.22 -6.76 -1.22
C SER A 84 13.15 -7.33 -0.31
N TRP A 85 13.20 -7.04 1.00
CA TRP A 85 12.19 -7.47 1.96
C TRP A 85 10.78 -6.94 1.65
N PHE A 86 10.68 -5.72 1.11
CA PHE A 86 9.40 -5.15 0.71
C PHE A 86 8.80 -5.90 -0.47
N ARG A 87 9.61 -6.13 -1.53
CA ARG A 87 9.20 -6.93 -2.69
C ARG A 87 8.73 -8.33 -2.28
N GLU A 88 9.47 -8.98 -1.40
CA GLU A 88 9.15 -10.31 -0.88
C GLU A 88 7.81 -10.34 -0.15
N ILE A 89 7.56 -9.39 0.75
CA ILE A 89 6.32 -9.35 1.54
C ILE A 89 5.10 -9.03 0.67
N VAL A 90 5.17 -8.01 -0.18
CA VAL A 90 4.00 -7.54 -0.94
C VAL A 90 3.58 -8.49 -2.06
N SER A 91 4.46 -9.38 -2.51
CA SER A 91 4.17 -10.35 -3.56
C SER A 91 3.52 -11.64 -3.06
N GLN A 92 3.46 -11.86 -1.74
CA GLN A 92 2.91 -13.09 -1.18
C GLN A 92 1.39 -13.04 -1.06
N ASN A 93 0.71 -14.12 -1.43
CA ASN A 93 -0.72 -14.31 -1.17
C ASN A 93 -1.00 -14.44 0.33
N THR A 94 -0.15 -15.20 1.04
CA THR A 94 -0.23 -15.37 2.49
C THR A 94 1.14 -15.17 3.13
N TYR A 95 1.16 -14.59 4.30
CA TYR A 95 2.36 -14.45 5.11
C TYR A 95 2.18 -15.08 6.48
N THR A 96 3.11 -15.96 6.87
CA THR A 96 3.13 -16.59 8.20
C THR A 96 4.26 -15.98 9.03
N ALA A 97 3.92 -15.35 10.13
CA ALA A 97 4.88 -14.85 11.10
C ALA A 97 4.91 -15.71 12.35
N THR A 98 6.10 -15.89 12.93
CA THR A 98 6.26 -16.45 14.27
C THR A 98 6.32 -15.31 15.28
N LEU A 99 5.42 -15.30 16.23
CA LEU A 99 5.34 -14.29 17.28
C LEU A 99 6.38 -14.58 18.40
N PRO A 100 6.69 -13.57 19.25
CA PRO A 100 7.68 -13.73 20.32
C PRO A 100 7.36 -14.85 21.33
N ASP A 101 6.09 -15.21 21.50
CA ASP A 101 5.63 -16.31 22.34
C ASP A 101 5.73 -17.70 21.68
N GLY A 102 6.24 -17.78 20.46
CA GLY A 102 6.37 -18.98 19.65
C GLY A 102 5.11 -19.37 18.88
N SER A 103 4.00 -18.68 19.04
CA SER A 103 2.79 -18.90 18.23
C SER A 103 2.98 -18.41 16.80
N THR A 104 2.16 -18.90 15.87
CA THR A 104 2.16 -18.47 14.48
C THR A 104 0.90 -17.67 14.15
N GLN A 105 1.07 -16.61 13.37
CA GLN A 105 -0.02 -15.82 12.82
C GLN A 105 0.07 -15.83 11.29
N ILE A 106 -1.06 -16.13 10.64
CA ILE A 106 -1.17 -16.10 9.17
C ILE A 106 -1.99 -14.88 8.76
N TRP A 107 -1.45 -14.11 7.82
CA TRP A 107 -2.16 -13.00 7.18
C TRP A 107 -2.39 -13.33 5.70
N GLN A 108 -3.61 -13.07 5.25
CA GLN A 108 -4.01 -13.15 3.86
C GLN A 108 -3.81 -11.79 3.20
N ASN A 109 -3.17 -11.74 2.03
CA ASN A 109 -3.10 -10.53 1.21
C ASN A 109 -4.50 -10.19 0.67
N THR A 110 -4.84 -8.92 0.67
CA THR A 110 -6.13 -8.43 0.16
C THR A 110 -6.13 -8.18 -1.35
N ASN A 111 -4.99 -8.33 -2.01
CA ASN A 111 -4.87 -8.15 -3.45
C ASN A 111 -5.33 -9.42 -4.18
N ALA A 112 -6.51 -9.37 -4.82
CA ALA A 112 -7.09 -10.51 -5.51
C ALA A 112 -6.26 -11.00 -6.72
N PHE A 113 -5.38 -10.17 -7.27
CA PHE A 113 -4.44 -10.62 -8.30
C PHE A 113 -3.42 -11.65 -7.79
N LEU A 114 -3.18 -11.72 -6.49
CA LEU A 114 -2.23 -12.67 -5.87
C LEU A 114 -2.90 -13.96 -5.39
N ASP A 115 -4.23 -14.01 -5.34
CA ASP A 115 -4.97 -15.18 -4.87
C ASP A 115 -5.24 -16.16 -6.03
N PRO A 116 -4.63 -17.37 -6.03
CA PRO A 116 -4.84 -18.34 -7.11
C PRO A 116 -6.30 -18.81 -7.25
N THR A 117 -7.16 -18.54 -6.27
CA THR A 117 -8.58 -18.90 -6.31
C THR A 117 -9.47 -17.76 -6.82
N SER A 118 -8.90 -16.57 -7.01
CA SER A 118 -9.60 -15.39 -7.52
C SER A 118 -9.75 -15.44 -9.04
N GLU A 119 -10.88 -14.92 -9.54
CA GLU A 119 -11.08 -14.69 -10.98
C GLU A 119 -10.11 -13.65 -11.56
N TYR A 120 -9.51 -12.80 -10.70
CA TYR A 120 -8.52 -11.80 -11.06
C TYR A 120 -7.08 -12.32 -11.01
N TYR A 121 -6.84 -13.55 -10.58
CA TYR A 121 -5.48 -14.08 -10.43
C TYR A 121 -4.61 -13.85 -11.67
N ASN A 122 -3.40 -13.33 -11.45
CA ASN A 122 -2.42 -13.11 -12.51
C ASN A 122 -1.01 -13.40 -11.97
N GLU A 123 -0.37 -14.44 -12.48
CA GLU A 123 0.95 -14.89 -12.03
C GLU A 123 2.08 -13.87 -12.24
N ASN A 124 1.88 -12.90 -13.12
CA ASN A 124 2.85 -11.84 -13.40
C ASN A 124 2.66 -10.59 -12.50
N VAL A 125 1.64 -10.58 -11.64
CA VAL A 125 1.45 -9.53 -10.64
C VAL A 125 2.26 -9.84 -9.38
N CYS A 126 3.08 -8.88 -8.95
CA CYS A 126 4.01 -8.98 -7.82
C CYS A 126 3.65 -8.03 -6.65
N GLY A 127 2.37 -7.77 -6.43
CA GLY A 127 1.90 -6.90 -5.34
C GLY A 127 1.11 -5.72 -5.90
N ILE A 128 0.84 -4.61 -5.20
CA ILE A 128 1.51 -4.11 -3.99
C ILE A 128 0.50 -3.88 -2.86
N LYS A 129 -0.54 -3.00 -3.11
CA LYS A 129 -1.43 -2.58 -2.01
C LYS A 129 -2.83 -2.25 -2.50
N THR A 130 -3.82 -2.73 -1.78
CA THR A 130 -5.23 -2.32 -1.89
C THR A 130 -5.56 -1.28 -0.84
N GLY A 131 -6.47 -0.37 -1.15
CA GLY A 131 -7.07 0.55 -0.20
C GLY A 131 -8.57 0.61 -0.40
N SER A 132 -9.36 0.61 0.68
CA SER A 132 -10.80 0.78 0.61
C SER A 132 -11.24 1.63 1.80
N LEU A 133 -11.90 2.74 1.51
CA LEU A 133 -12.47 3.63 2.50
C LEU A 133 -13.77 4.21 1.95
N SER A 134 -14.89 3.99 2.64
CA SER A 134 -16.22 4.32 2.12
C SER A 134 -16.44 3.73 0.73
N ASP A 135 -16.69 4.57 -0.25
CA ASP A 135 -16.93 4.21 -1.65
C ASP A 135 -15.68 4.40 -2.54
N ASP A 136 -14.52 4.67 -1.93
CA ASP A 136 -13.26 4.82 -2.64
C ASP A 136 -12.45 3.52 -2.59
N TYR A 137 -12.16 2.97 -3.76
CA TYR A 137 -11.38 1.75 -3.91
C TYR A 137 -10.11 2.05 -4.68
N ASN A 138 -8.97 1.72 -4.06
CA ASN A 138 -7.65 2.05 -4.58
C ASN A 138 -6.82 0.77 -4.76
N LEU A 139 -5.95 0.75 -5.76
CA LEU A 139 -5.09 -0.38 -6.03
C LEU A 139 -3.78 0.08 -6.67
N ILE A 140 -2.68 -0.37 -6.11
CA ILE A 140 -1.35 -0.25 -6.72
C ILE A 140 -0.85 -1.65 -7.04
N VAL A 141 -0.43 -1.85 -8.29
CA VAL A 141 0.03 -3.13 -8.82
C VAL A 141 1.43 -2.98 -9.41
N LEU A 142 2.31 -3.91 -9.08
CA LEU A 142 3.54 -4.17 -9.82
C LEU A 142 3.31 -5.36 -10.75
N TYR A 143 3.47 -5.14 -12.04
CA TYR A 143 3.29 -6.14 -13.08
C TYR A 143 4.60 -6.40 -13.80
N GLN A 144 4.99 -7.66 -13.89
CA GLN A 144 6.23 -8.09 -14.56
C GLN A 144 5.88 -8.85 -15.85
N GLN A 145 6.27 -8.30 -16.99
CA GLN A 145 6.01 -8.95 -18.28
C GLN A 145 7.14 -8.65 -19.26
N HIS A 146 7.56 -9.66 -20.01
CA HIS A 146 8.60 -9.57 -21.05
C HIS A 146 9.92 -8.94 -20.54
N GLY A 147 10.31 -9.24 -19.31
CA GLY A 147 11.53 -8.70 -18.68
C GLY A 147 11.43 -7.23 -18.29
N LYS A 148 10.25 -6.65 -18.31
CA LYS A 148 9.96 -5.27 -17.85
C LYS A 148 9.08 -5.28 -16.62
N GLU A 149 9.18 -4.21 -15.82
CA GLU A 149 8.29 -3.94 -14.70
C GLU A 149 7.40 -2.73 -15.03
N PHE A 150 6.12 -2.85 -14.72
CA PHE A 150 5.13 -1.80 -14.87
C PHE A 150 4.47 -1.55 -13.52
N LEU A 151 4.48 -0.30 -13.08
CA LEU A 151 3.75 0.13 -11.91
C LEU A 151 2.43 0.76 -12.34
N ILE A 152 1.32 0.17 -11.94
CA ILE A 152 -0.03 0.62 -12.24
C ILE A 152 -0.66 1.13 -10.95
N CYS A 153 -1.26 2.32 -10.99
CA CYS A 153 -1.94 2.93 -9.87
C CYS A 153 -3.36 3.33 -10.30
N SER A 154 -4.36 2.73 -9.68
CA SER A 154 -5.77 3.07 -9.81
C SER A 154 -6.27 3.65 -8.50
N LEU A 155 -6.78 4.88 -8.53
CA LEU A 155 -7.31 5.60 -7.37
C LEU A 155 -8.76 6.00 -7.61
N GLY A 156 -9.60 5.86 -6.59
CA GLY A 156 -10.99 6.30 -6.61
C GLY A 156 -11.90 5.48 -7.53
N SER A 157 -11.63 4.19 -7.72
CA SER A 157 -12.57 3.29 -8.42
C SER A 157 -13.86 3.17 -7.63
N GLN A 158 -14.99 3.00 -8.32
CA GLN A 158 -16.34 3.06 -7.74
C GLN A 158 -16.77 1.80 -6.97
N SER A 159 -16.05 0.70 -7.14
CA SER A 159 -16.33 -0.56 -6.45
C SER A 159 -15.07 -1.39 -6.27
N ASP A 160 -15.18 -2.42 -5.41
CA ASP A 160 -14.09 -3.38 -5.21
C ASP A 160 -13.73 -4.11 -6.51
N SER A 161 -14.70 -4.50 -7.32
CA SER A 161 -14.44 -5.15 -8.61
C SER A 161 -13.88 -4.18 -9.64
N SER A 162 -14.41 -2.95 -9.73
CA SER A 162 -13.99 -2.00 -10.78
C SER A 162 -12.50 -1.66 -10.70
N ARG A 163 -11.88 -1.57 -9.51
CA ARG A 163 -10.42 -1.35 -9.41
C ARG A 163 -9.60 -2.47 -10.06
N TYR A 164 -10.10 -3.72 -10.01
CA TYR A 164 -9.46 -4.86 -10.66
C TYR A 164 -9.75 -4.87 -12.17
N ASP A 165 -10.96 -4.53 -12.59
CA ASP A 165 -11.35 -4.45 -13.98
C ASP A 165 -10.56 -3.36 -14.72
N ASP A 166 -10.41 -2.17 -14.09
CA ASP A 166 -9.62 -1.05 -14.61
C ASP A 166 -8.15 -1.46 -14.79
N VAL A 167 -7.57 -2.11 -13.79
CA VAL A 167 -6.18 -2.58 -13.86
C VAL A 167 -6.04 -3.69 -14.90
N ASN A 168 -6.94 -4.67 -14.95
CA ASN A 168 -6.93 -5.74 -15.98
C ASN A 168 -6.96 -5.19 -17.40
N PHE A 169 -7.72 -4.13 -17.64
CA PHE A 169 -7.74 -3.46 -18.94
C PHE A 169 -6.35 -2.92 -19.31
N ILE A 170 -5.64 -2.31 -18.34
CA ILE A 170 -4.27 -1.81 -18.54
C ILE A 170 -3.30 -2.97 -18.78
N LEU A 171 -3.38 -4.07 -17.99
CA LEU A 171 -2.51 -5.24 -18.16
C LEU A 171 -2.67 -5.84 -19.57
N LYS A 172 -3.90 -6.03 -20.05
CA LYS A 172 -4.18 -6.50 -21.42
C LYS A 172 -3.60 -5.56 -22.47
N THR A 173 -3.72 -4.25 -22.27
CA THR A 173 -3.17 -3.25 -23.20
C THR A 173 -1.64 -3.32 -23.25
N ILE A 174 -0.98 -3.55 -22.12
CA ILE A 174 0.48 -3.76 -22.06
C ILE A 174 0.87 -5.00 -22.86
N ASP A 175 0.16 -6.12 -22.67
CA ASP A 175 0.43 -7.38 -23.37
C ASP A 175 0.23 -7.25 -24.88
N GLU A 176 -0.87 -6.66 -25.30
CA GLU A 176 -1.19 -6.46 -26.71
C GLU A 176 -0.20 -5.51 -27.40
N SER A 177 0.21 -4.42 -26.72
CA SER A 177 1.15 -3.44 -27.30
C SER A 177 2.55 -4.04 -27.52
N TYR A 178 2.96 -5.02 -26.73
CA TYR A 178 4.24 -5.71 -26.93
C TYR A 178 4.29 -6.46 -28.28
N TYR A 179 3.19 -7.08 -28.70
CA TYR A 179 3.14 -7.81 -29.97
C TYR A 179 3.07 -6.88 -31.20
N LEU A 180 2.66 -5.63 -31.02
CA LEU A 180 2.59 -4.64 -32.11
C LEU A 180 3.94 -3.97 -32.39
N THR A 181 4.93 -4.13 -31.51
CA THR A 181 6.25 -3.48 -31.60
C THR A 181 7.38 -4.44 -31.99
N GLN A 182 7.07 -5.69 -32.28
CA GLN A 182 7.98 -6.71 -32.84
C GLN A 182 7.74 -6.88 -34.36
#